data_619642d10e7792743ad4c0d3b7745a54
#
_entry.id   619642d10e7792743ad4c0d3b7745a54
#
_cell.length_a   1.000
_cell.length_b   1.000
_cell.length_c   1.000
_cell.angle_alpha   90.00
_cell.angle_beta   90.00
_cell.angle_gamma   90.00
#
_symmetry.space_group_name_H-M   'P 1'
#
loop_
_entity.id
_entity.type
_entity.pdbx_description
1 polymer ?
#
loop_
_entity_poly.entity_id
_entity_poly.type
_entity_poly.pdbx_seq_one_letter_code
_entity_poly.pdbx_strand_id
1 'polypeptide(L)'
;MSMPSVHVSNYGCSANLAEAEAIKGVLVKEKRYSLAEQEDADVLVLNLCTVKGDHQSLRAVRQAREKNPNAKIVVTGCVTRTLREQVQKQYPDVNITNTNNLHLIQETVAKTLDGESVIHIAGAKEQKANLPRIRTNPVISIIPISTGCLSTCSYCSTKQVKGILKSYPLTTIKKEFDESLREGCKEFWLTSQDNGCWGYDIGMNPAVLLKELSHYRGDDEEQKDYRIRYGMTSPQHFLKDKEAVLEAFHNERVYKFLHLPVQSGSDNVLKGMKRDYTAEEYEQLVQDIKKEHPTMTIATDIIVGYPSESDDDFEQTIGIIKNTHPHISNISRFARREGTTSAQL
;
A
#
# COMPACT_ATOMS: atom_id res chain seq x y z
N MET A 1 -9.74 10.57 36.03
CA MET A 1 -9.54 11.22 34.71
C MET A 1 -10.25 10.40 33.69
N SER A 2 -10.95 11.00 32.73
CA SER A 2 -11.56 10.27 31.59
C SER A 2 -10.45 9.64 30.75
N MET A 3 -10.76 8.50 30.12
CA MET A 3 -9.86 7.83 29.18
C MET A 3 -9.61 8.75 27.98
N PRO A 4 -8.34 9.05 27.59
CA PRO A 4 -8.08 9.90 26.44
C PRO A 4 -8.65 9.31 25.15
N SER A 5 -9.13 10.18 24.28
CA SER A 5 -9.77 9.82 23.00
C SER A 5 -8.83 10.05 21.80
N VAL A 6 -8.88 9.17 20.83
CA VAL A 6 -8.07 9.24 19.62
C VAL A 6 -8.93 9.10 18.37
N HIS A 7 -8.58 9.87 17.33
CA HIS A 7 -9.11 9.70 16.00
C HIS A 7 -7.98 9.29 15.05
N VAL A 8 -8.25 8.30 14.17
CA VAL A 8 -7.27 7.82 13.18
C VAL A 8 -7.81 8.04 11.78
N SER A 9 -7.21 8.97 11.06
CA SER A 9 -7.53 9.29 9.66
C SER A 9 -6.56 8.58 8.70
N ASN A 10 -7.07 8.05 7.59
CA ASN A 10 -6.27 7.43 6.54
C ASN A 10 -6.32 8.26 5.25
N TYR A 11 -5.15 8.61 4.71
CA TYR A 11 -4.99 9.39 3.48
C TYR A 11 -4.32 8.59 2.35
N GLY A 12 -4.24 7.27 2.47
CA GLY A 12 -3.44 6.44 1.57
C GLY A 12 -4.18 5.33 0.83
N CYS A 13 -3.38 4.40 0.32
CA CYS A 13 -3.81 3.20 -0.41
C CYS A 13 -4.30 2.09 0.55
N SER A 14 -4.62 0.91 0.01
CA SER A 14 -5.04 -0.25 0.81
C SER A 14 -4.02 -0.64 1.89
N ALA A 15 -2.71 -0.55 1.60
CA ALA A 15 -1.69 -0.81 2.61
C ALA A 15 -1.73 0.21 3.77
N ASN A 16 -1.98 1.49 3.48
CA ASN A 16 -2.19 2.49 4.52
C ASN A 16 -3.50 2.25 5.29
N LEU A 17 -4.56 1.81 4.60
CA LEU A 17 -5.83 1.49 5.27
C LEU A 17 -5.63 0.33 6.27
N ALA A 18 -4.95 -0.75 5.86
CA ALA A 18 -4.58 -1.83 6.76
C ALA A 18 -3.76 -1.36 7.97
N GLU A 19 -2.83 -0.41 7.76
CA GLU A 19 -2.06 0.21 8.84
C GLU A 19 -2.95 1.05 9.77
N ALA A 20 -3.90 1.83 9.24
CA ALA A 20 -4.82 2.61 10.05
C ALA A 20 -5.74 1.74 10.90
N GLU A 21 -6.23 0.62 10.37
CA GLU A 21 -6.99 -0.38 11.10
C GLU A 21 -6.18 -1.02 12.24
N ALA A 22 -4.90 -1.35 11.96
CA ALA A 22 -3.99 -1.85 12.98
C ALA A 22 -3.68 -0.80 14.05
N ILE A 23 -3.46 0.47 13.67
CA ILE A 23 -3.25 1.58 14.61
C ILE A 23 -4.45 1.71 15.56
N LYS A 24 -5.66 1.70 15.03
CA LYS A 24 -6.89 1.73 15.85
C LYS A 24 -6.92 0.57 16.84
N GLY A 25 -6.68 -0.66 16.35
CA GLY A 25 -6.68 -1.85 17.21
C GLY A 25 -5.62 -1.81 18.29
N VAL A 26 -4.39 -1.40 17.96
CA VAL A 26 -3.29 -1.26 18.92
C VAL A 26 -3.60 -0.20 19.97
N LEU A 27 -4.13 0.97 19.58
CA LEU A 27 -4.42 2.06 20.50
C LEU A 27 -5.51 1.70 21.53
N VAL A 28 -6.59 1.01 21.10
CA VAL A 28 -7.67 0.63 22.04
C VAL A 28 -7.37 -0.63 22.83
N LYS A 29 -6.32 -1.38 22.46
CA LYS A 29 -5.90 -2.54 23.24
C LYS A 29 -5.61 -2.13 24.69
N GLU A 30 -6.01 -3.00 25.61
CA GLU A 30 -5.83 -2.75 27.06
C GLU A 30 -6.63 -1.54 27.60
N LYS A 31 -7.62 -1.05 26.83
CA LYS A 31 -8.47 0.08 27.22
C LYS A 31 -7.67 1.35 27.59
N ARG A 32 -6.55 1.59 26.90
CA ARG A 32 -5.75 2.80 27.13
C ARG A 32 -6.35 4.04 26.50
N TYR A 33 -6.95 3.88 25.32
CA TYR A 33 -7.57 4.96 24.57
C TYR A 33 -8.95 4.54 24.08
N SER A 34 -9.85 5.50 23.92
CA SER A 34 -11.13 5.33 23.22
C SER A 34 -11.04 5.93 21.82
N LEU A 35 -11.82 5.38 20.86
CA LEU A 35 -12.00 6.03 19.55
C LEU A 35 -13.06 7.11 19.64
N ALA A 36 -12.82 8.23 18.96
CA ALA A 36 -13.77 9.34 18.88
C ALA A 36 -13.83 9.88 17.43
N GLU A 37 -14.82 10.71 17.16
CA GLU A 37 -14.85 11.50 15.94
C GLU A 37 -13.75 12.57 15.96
N GLN A 38 -13.40 13.08 14.79
CA GLN A 38 -12.26 13.97 14.64
C GLN A 38 -12.38 15.25 15.49
N GLU A 39 -13.60 15.77 15.59
CA GLU A 39 -13.92 17.00 16.31
C GLU A 39 -13.81 16.86 17.83
N ASP A 40 -13.97 15.65 18.36
CA ASP A 40 -14.06 15.34 19.80
C ASP A 40 -12.80 14.63 20.33
N ALA A 41 -11.84 14.32 19.49
CA ALA A 41 -10.65 13.57 19.90
C ALA A 41 -9.59 14.46 20.58
N ASP A 42 -8.95 13.93 21.61
CA ASP A 42 -7.80 14.57 22.27
C ASP A 42 -6.53 14.48 21.39
N VAL A 43 -6.42 13.40 20.57
CA VAL A 43 -5.29 13.20 19.66
C VAL A 43 -5.78 12.76 18.28
N LEU A 44 -5.29 13.44 17.25
CA LEU A 44 -5.50 13.08 15.84
C LEU A 44 -4.27 12.34 15.30
N VAL A 45 -4.43 11.09 14.89
CA VAL A 45 -3.40 10.28 14.23
C VAL A 45 -3.64 10.29 12.73
N LEU A 46 -2.76 10.93 11.97
CA LEU A 46 -2.88 11.11 10.52
C LEU A 46 -1.96 10.13 9.79
N ASN A 47 -2.53 9.09 9.19
CA ASN A 47 -1.79 8.08 8.41
C ASN A 47 -1.64 8.56 6.96
N LEU A 48 -0.48 9.14 6.65
CA LEU A 48 -0.19 9.83 5.40
C LEU A 48 0.41 8.91 4.32
N CYS A 49 0.29 9.34 3.06
CA CYS A 49 0.78 8.60 1.90
C CYS A 49 1.67 9.48 1.00
N THR A 50 2.92 9.06 0.79
CA THR A 50 3.87 9.77 -0.09
C THR A 50 3.46 9.78 -1.57
N VAL A 51 2.67 8.82 -2.03
CA VAL A 51 2.20 8.77 -3.43
C VAL A 51 1.33 9.98 -3.75
N LYS A 52 0.52 10.44 -2.81
CA LYS A 52 -0.31 11.66 -2.97
C LYS A 52 0.49 12.97 -2.91
N GLY A 53 1.75 12.91 -2.44
CA GLY A 53 2.67 14.03 -2.38
C GLY A 53 2.65 14.82 -1.08
N ASP A 54 3.78 15.47 -0.82
CA ASP A 54 4.01 16.20 0.43
C ASP A 54 3.02 17.36 0.60
N HIS A 55 2.65 18.06 -0.48
CA HIS A 55 1.64 19.13 -0.42
C HIS A 55 0.27 18.62 0.08
N GLN A 56 -0.19 17.46 -0.39
CA GLN A 56 -1.45 16.88 0.08
C GLN A 56 -1.34 16.44 1.55
N SER A 57 -0.18 15.92 1.93
CA SER A 57 0.11 15.52 3.32
C SER A 57 0.09 16.73 4.27
N LEU A 58 0.74 17.84 3.89
CA LEU A 58 0.71 19.09 4.67
C LEU A 58 -0.70 19.69 4.74
N ARG A 59 -1.46 19.62 3.63
CA ARG A 59 -2.87 20.02 3.62
C ARG A 59 -3.70 19.21 4.60
N ALA A 60 -3.46 17.88 4.70
CA ALA A 60 -4.16 17.05 5.67
C ALA A 60 -3.88 17.47 7.12
N VAL A 61 -2.62 17.80 7.45
CA VAL A 61 -2.25 18.31 8.78
C VAL A 61 -2.95 19.62 9.08
N ARG A 62 -2.94 20.56 8.12
CA ARG A 62 -3.64 21.85 8.26
C ARG A 62 -5.14 21.66 8.50
N GLN A 63 -5.80 20.86 7.67
CA GLN A 63 -7.25 20.60 7.79
C GLN A 63 -7.61 19.92 9.10
N ALA A 64 -6.76 18.99 9.58
CA ALA A 64 -6.96 18.36 10.88
C ALA A 64 -6.95 19.37 12.03
N ARG A 65 -5.99 20.31 11.99
CA ARG A 65 -5.88 21.39 12.98
C ARG A 65 -7.04 22.39 12.91
N GLU A 66 -7.50 22.73 11.69
CA GLU A 66 -8.66 23.60 11.49
C GLU A 66 -9.93 22.99 12.06
N LYS A 67 -10.12 21.66 11.89
CA LYS A 67 -11.31 20.96 12.39
C LYS A 67 -11.32 20.77 13.90
N ASN A 68 -10.17 20.52 14.51
CA ASN A 68 -10.04 20.38 15.95
C ASN A 68 -8.76 21.11 16.43
N PRO A 69 -8.85 22.42 16.71
CA PRO A 69 -7.70 23.22 17.13
C PRO A 69 -7.08 22.81 18.49
N ASN A 70 -7.85 22.14 19.33
CA ASN A 70 -7.44 21.72 20.67
C ASN A 70 -6.75 20.35 20.68
N ALA A 71 -6.99 19.52 19.65
CA ALA A 71 -6.37 18.22 19.56
C ALA A 71 -4.87 18.30 19.29
N LYS A 72 -4.13 17.40 19.91
CA LYS A 72 -2.74 17.17 19.56
C LYS A 72 -2.65 16.28 18.31
N ILE A 73 -1.57 16.42 17.53
CA ILE A 73 -1.45 15.72 16.23
C ILE A 73 -0.25 14.80 16.24
N VAL A 74 -0.46 13.57 15.79
CA VAL A 74 0.57 12.59 15.45
C VAL A 74 0.48 12.29 13.96
N VAL A 75 1.58 12.47 13.23
CA VAL A 75 1.71 12.07 11.83
C VAL A 75 2.36 10.70 11.74
N THR A 76 1.77 9.80 10.95
CA THR A 76 2.31 8.46 10.71
C THR A 76 2.18 8.06 9.23
N GLY A 77 2.53 6.81 8.90
CA GLY A 77 2.45 6.28 7.54
C GLY A 77 3.74 6.47 6.74
N CYS A 78 3.60 6.73 5.45
CA CYS A 78 4.74 6.89 4.55
C CYS A 78 5.33 8.31 4.64
N VAL A 79 6.06 8.58 5.72
CA VAL A 79 6.70 9.89 5.97
C VAL A 79 8.12 9.88 5.40
N THR A 80 8.35 10.62 4.31
CA THR A 80 9.68 10.85 3.74
C THR A 80 10.49 11.81 4.60
N ARG A 81 11.80 11.88 4.36
CA ARG A 81 12.67 12.86 5.03
C ARG A 81 12.19 14.28 4.77
N THR A 82 11.89 14.61 3.52
CA THR A 82 11.40 15.93 3.11
C THR A 82 10.09 16.29 3.79
N LEU A 83 9.11 15.38 3.77
CA LEU A 83 7.82 15.61 4.45
C LEU A 83 8.02 15.85 5.95
N ARG A 84 8.87 15.06 6.61
CA ARG A 84 9.20 15.27 8.03
C ARG A 84 9.73 16.68 8.28
N GLU A 85 10.74 17.12 7.51
CA GLU A 85 11.37 18.43 7.67
C GLU A 85 10.35 19.56 7.45
N GLN A 86 9.46 19.40 6.47
CA GLN A 86 8.39 20.36 6.21
C GLN A 86 7.34 20.40 7.34
N VAL A 87 6.93 19.24 7.87
CA VAL A 87 6.00 19.15 9.00
C VAL A 87 6.61 19.80 10.23
N GLN A 88 7.85 19.47 10.58
CA GLN A 88 8.53 20.06 11.75
C GLN A 88 8.71 21.58 11.65
N LYS A 89 9.00 22.07 10.42
CA LYS A 89 9.14 23.52 10.19
C LYS A 89 7.81 24.27 10.33
N GLN A 90 6.71 23.72 9.86
CA GLN A 90 5.40 24.38 9.84
C GLN A 90 4.59 24.10 11.11
N TYR A 91 4.78 22.94 11.72
CA TYR A 91 4.03 22.42 12.86
C TYR A 91 4.98 21.77 13.87
N PRO A 92 5.78 22.56 14.61
CA PRO A 92 6.84 22.03 15.50
C PRO A 92 6.30 21.20 16.68
N ASP A 93 5.03 21.34 16.99
CA ASP A 93 4.30 20.59 18.02
C ASP A 93 3.73 19.24 17.54
N VAL A 94 3.82 18.96 16.23
CA VAL A 94 3.34 17.69 15.65
C VAL A 94 4.39 16.60 15.84
N ASN A 95 4.00 15.52 16.49
CA ASN A 95 4.82 14.33 16.65
C ASN A 95 4.77 13.41 15.44
N ILE A 96 5.85 12.68 15.19
CA ILE A 96 6.00 11.85 14.00
C ILE A 96 6.46 10.45 14.38
N THR A 97 5.70 9.44 13.92
CA THR A 97 6.14 8.04 13.92
C THR A 97 5.86 7.41 12.57
N ASN A 98 6.88 6.97 11.83
CA ASN A 98 6.65 6.45 10.49
C ASN A 98 6.11 5.00 10.51
N THR A 99 5.72 4.53 9.33
CA THR A 99 5.16 3.19 9.11
C THR A 99 6.04 2.03 9.61
N ASN A 100 7.36 2.22 9.76
CA ASN A 100 8.27 1.18 10.23
C ASN A 100 8.31 1.09 11.76
N ASN A 101 7.74 2.07 12.45
CA ASN A 101 7.72 2.17 13.91
C ASN A 101 6.29 2.10 14.48
N LEU A 102 5.39 1.36 13.82
CA LEU A 102 3.99 1.27 14.23
C LEU A 102 3.84 0.71 15.66
N HIS A 103 4.75 -0.16 16.11
CA HIS A 103 4.81 -0.68 17.49
C HIS A 103 5.00 0.42 18.55
N LEU A 104 5.56 1.58 18.17
CA LEU A 104 5.74 2.73 19.06
C LEU A 104 4.54 3.67 19.07
N ILE A 105 3.45 3.36 18.39
CA ILE A 105 2.32 4.30 18.24
C ILE A 105 1.67 4.64 19.59
N GLN A 106 1.53 3.68 20.50
CA GLN A 106 0.98 3.93 21.85
C GLN A 106 1.90 4.86 22.66
N GLU A 107 3.21 4.62 22.63
CA GLU A 107 4.20 5.48 23.28
C GLU A 107 4.18 6.89 22.68
N THR A 108 4.12 6.99 21.33
CA THR A 108 4.06 8.27 20.64
C THR A 108 2.83 9.07 21.07
N VAL A 109 1.66 8.43 21.14
CA VAL A 109 0.41 9.08 21.57
C VAL A 109 0.49 9.50 23.05
N ALA A 110 1.02 8.66 23.94
CA ALA A 110 1.20 9.01 25.36
C ALA A 110 2.08 10.25 25.52
N LYS A 111 3.27 10.24 24.93
CA LYS A 111 4.20 11.39 24.96
C LYS A 111 3.60 12.64 24.33
N THR A 112 2.78 12.48 23.27
CA THR A 112 2.06 13.59 22.65
C THR A 112 1.07 14.22 23.65
N LEU A 113 0.35 13.41 24.42
CA LEU A 113 -0.56 13.89 25.46
C LEU A 113 0.19 14.60 26.60
N ASP A 114 1.39 14.15 26.93
CA ASP A 114 2.25 14.77 27.96
C ASP A 114 2.92 16.07 27.45
N GLY A 115 2.79 16.40 26.16
CA GLY A 115 3.40 17.58 25.54
C GLY A 115 4.88 17.38 25.17
N GLU A 116 5.36 16.15 25.15
CA GLU A 116 6.72 15.83 24.74
C GLU A 116 6.85 15.79 23.20
N SER A 117 8.02 16.20 22.70
CA SER A 117 8.34 16.10 21.27
C SER A 117 8.93 14.73 20.95
N VAL A 118 8.35 14.04 19.96
CA VAL A 118 8.76 12.68 19.56
C VAL A 118 8.86 12.56 18.06
N ILE A 119 9.99 11.97 17.59
CA ILE A 119 10.22 11.67 16.18
C ILE A 119 10.82 10.27 16.03
N HIS A 120 9.99 9.31 15.66
CA HIS A 120 10.39 7.93 15.41
C HIS A 120 10.37 7.64 13.91
N ILE A 121 11.49 7.81 13.21
CA ILE A 121 11.65 7.56 11.78
C ILE A 121 12.71 6.50 11.44
N ALA A 122 13.66 6.29 12.33
CA ALA A 122 14.63 5.20 12.24
C ALA A 122 14.07 3.96 12.94
N GLY A 123 14.37 2.79 12.43
CA GLY A 123 13.95 1.53 13.06
C GLY A 123 13.95 0.35 12.09
N ALA A 124 13.94 -0.85 12.66
CA ALA A 124 13.80 -2.08 11.90
C ALA A 124 12.37 -2.18 11.32
N LYS A 125 12.26 -2.71 10.11
CA LYS A 125 10.95 -3.00 9.51
C LYS A 125 10.27 -4.11 10.27
N GLU A 126 9.26 -3.76 11.05
CA GLU A 126 8.47 -4.75 11.75
C GLU A 126 7.37 -5.32 10.87
N GLN A 127 7.00 -6.55 11.20
CA GLN A 127 5.88 -7.21 10.59
C GLN A 127 4.58 -6.57 11.07
N LYS A 128 3.68 -6.26 10.14
CA LYS A 128 2.39 -5.61 10.41
C LYS A 128 1.21 -6.57 10.34
N ALA A 129 1.47 -7.83 9.99
CA ALA A 129 0.49 -8.88 10.06
C ALA A 129 0.26 -9.33 11.51
N ASN A 130 -0.93 -9.82 11.79
CA ASN A 130 -1.39 -10.28 13.12
C ASN A 130 -1.39 -9.19 14.22
N LEU A 131 -1.42 -7.91 13.85
CA LEU A 131 -1.69 -6.83 14.80
C LEU A 131 -3.19 -6.77 15.11
N PRO A 132 -3.57 -6.40 16.34
CA PRO A 132 -4.97 -6.10 16.64
C PRO A 132 -5.53 -5.08 15.64
N ARG A 133 -6.76 -5.28 15.17
CA ARG A 133 -7.37 -4.42 14.13
C ARG A 133 -8.78 -4.00 14.52
N ILE A 134 -9.14 -2.78 14.14
CA ILE A 134 -10.53 -2.35 14.04
C ILE A 134 -10.79 -2.06 12.57
N ARG A 135 -11.53 -2.95 11.92
CA ARG A 135 -11.79 -2.86 10.49
C ARG A 135 -12.75 -1.72 10.16
N THR A 136 -12.47 -1.03 9.07
CA THR A 136 -13.36 -0.01 8.51
C THR A 136 -14.59 -0.66 7.87
N ASN A 137 -14.41 -1.84 7.26
CA ASN A 137 -15.48 -2.66 6.71
C ASN A 137 -15.42 -4.05 7.36
N PRO A 138 -16.47 -4.51 8.06
CA PRO A 138 -16.44 -5.77 8.81
C PRO A 138 -16.35 -7.02 7.94
N VAL A 139 -16.69 -6.93 6.65
CA VAL A 139 -16.65 -8.08 5.73
C VAL A 139 -15.35 -8.13 4.90
N ILE A 140 -14.50 -7.10 4.97
CA ILE A 140 -13.24 -7.00 4.22
C ILE A 140 -12.06 -7.10 5.17
N SER A 141 -11.15 -8.05 4.92
CA SER A 141 -9.84 -8.11 5.56
C SER A 141 -8.74 -7.69 4.59
N ILE A 142 -8.00 -6.63 4.93
CA ILE A 142 -6.85 -6.18 4.16
C ILE A 142 -5.60 -6.73 4.80
N ILE A 143 -4.96 -7.71 4.14
CA ILE A 143 -3.82 -8.44 4.67
C ILE A 143 -2.52 -7.94 4.03
N PRO A 144 -1.65 -7.26 4.79
CA PRO A 144 -0.29 -6.96 4.34
C PRO A 144 0.50 -8.26 4.18
N ILE A 145 1.07 -8.48 2.98
CA ILE A 145 1.86 -9.70 2.72
C ILE A 145 3.37 -9.44 2.74
N SER A 146 3.77 -8.19 2.55
CA SER A 146 5.17 -7.76 2.62
C SER A 146 5.29 -6.26 2.87
N THR A 147 6.48 -5.79 3.17
CA THR A 147 6.88 -4.38 3.13
C THR A 147 8.10 -4.19 2.26
N GLY A 148 8.20 -3.03 1.60
CA GLY A 148 9.28 -2.78 0.62
C GLY A 148 9.03 -3.46 -0.72
N CYS A 149 9.99 -3.32 -1.63
CA CYS A 149 9.89 -3.81 -3.01
C CYS A 149 11.29 -4.12 -3.56
N LEU A 150 11.38 -5.05 -4.52
CA LEU A 150 12.63 -5.35 -5.22
C LEU A 150 12.98 -4.29 -6.26
N SER A 151 11.96 -3.69 -6.89
CA SER A 151 12.15 -2.71 -7.96
C SER A 151 12.90 -1.46 -7.50
N THR A 152 13.61 -0.82 -8.44
CA THR A 152 14.40 0.41 -8.24
C THR A 152 13.89 1.57 -9.09
N CYS A 153 12.57 1.64 -9.31
CA CYS A 153 11.94 2.65 -10.16
C CYS A 153 12.43 4.06 -9.80
N SER A 154 12.91 4.81 -10.81
CA SER A 154 13.60 6.09 -10.65
C SER A 154 12.75 7.20 -9.99
N TYR A 155 11.43 7.09 -10.10
CA TYR A 155 10.44 8.06 -9.59
C TYR A 155 9.82 7.69 -8.23
N CYS A 156 10.15 6.52 -7.66
CA CYS A 156 9.41 5.97 -6.54
C CYS A 156 9.89 6.51 -5.18
N SER A 157 9.14 7.45 -4.60
CA SER A 157 9.39 7.93 -3.23
C SER A 157 9.03 6.91 -2.15
N THR A 158 8.13 5.96 -2.44
CA THR A 158 7.75 4.90 -1.48
C THR A 158 8.94 4.03 -1.11
N LYS A 159 9.87 3.80 -2.05
CA LYS A 159 11.11 3.05 -1.80
C LYS A 159 11.97 3.66 -0.69
N GLN A 160 11.98 4.99 -0.56
CA GLN A 160 12.76 5.69 0.49
C GLN A 160 12.23 5.36 1.90
N VAL A 161 10.94 5.12 2.03
CA VAL A 161 10.29 4.83 3.33
C VAL A 161 10.20 3.33 3.58
N LYS A 162 9.69 2.58 2.59
CA LYS A 162 9.43 1.13 2.73
C LYS A 162 10.68 0.28 2.46
N GLY A 163 11.64 0.79 1.67
CA GLY A 163 12.96 0.18 1.42
C GLY A 163 12.92 -1.12 0.61
N ILE A 164 13.85 -2.04 0.91
CA ILE A 164 14.00 -3.34 0.25
C ILE A 164 12.88 -4.28 0.70
N LEU A 165 12.51 -5.24 -0.13
CA LEU A 165 11.51 -6.27 0.17
C LEU A 165 11.80 -6.99 1.49
N LYS A 166 10.76 -7.16 2.28
CA LYS A 166 10.68 -8.08 3.42
C LYS A 166 9.31 -8.75 3.36
N SER A 167 9.26 -9.95 2.84
CA SER A 167 8.06 -10.78 2.79
C SER A 167 7.68 -11.28 4.17
N TYR A 168 6.38 -11.34 4.44
CA TYR A 168 5.91 -11.97 5.66
C TYR A 168 5.78 -13.48 5.43
N PRO A 169 6.13 -14.32 6.43
CA PRO A 169 6.01 -15.77 6.29
C PRO A 169 4.58 -16.21 5.94
N LEU A 170 4.46 -17.21 5.09
CA LEU A 170 3.16 -17.78 4.69
C LEU A 170 2.31 -18.17 5.90
N THR A 171 2.94 -18.76 6.91
CA THR A 171 2.27 -19.13 8.17
C THR A 171 1.64 -17.95 8.90
N THR A 172 2.31 -16.81 8.89
CA THR A 172 1.80 -15.55 9.47
C THR A 172 0.61 -15.02 8.70
N ILE A 173 0.69 -15.02 7.35
CA ILE A 173 -0.41 -14.58 6.49
C ILE A 173 -1.61 -15.51 6.64
N LYS A 174 -1.39 -16.82 6.67
CA LYS A 174 -2.46 -17.83 6.88
C LYS A 174 -3.13 -17.66 8.24
N LYS A 175 -2.39 -17.32 9.30
CA LYS A 175 -2.94 -17.06 10.62
C LYS A 175 -3.87 -15.85 10.59
N GLU A 176 -3.45 -14.71 10.02
CA GLU A 176 -4.30 -13.52 9.89
C GLU A 176 -5.52 -13.79 9.01
N PHE A 177 -5.34 -14.56 7.94
CA PHE A 177 -6.43 -14.97 7.06
C PHE A 177 -7.48 -15.80 7.80
N ASP A 178 -7.07 -16.80 8.57
CA ASP A 178 -7.94 -17.67 9.34
C ASP A 178 -8.68 -16.91 10.47
N GLU A 179 -7.96 -16.09 11.23
CA GLU A 179 -8.57 -15.22 12.25
C GLU A 179 -9.63 -14.31 11.64
N SER A 180 -9.34 -13.70 10.48
CA SER A 180 -10.31 -12.86 9.77
C SER A 180 -11.53 -13.63 9.26
N LEU A 181 -11.35 -14.88 8.80
CA LEU A 181 -12.45 -15.76 8.42
C LEU A 181 -13.36 -16.08 9.62
N ARG A 182 -12.77 -16.39 10.79
CA ARG A 182 -13.54 -16.64 12.02
C ARG A 182 -14.30 -15.41 12.49
N GLU A 183 -13.77 -14.20 12.25
CA GLU A 183 -14.43 -12.92 12.53
C GLU A 183 -15.52 -12.56 11.50
N GLY A 184 -15.73 -13.38 10.48
CA GLY A 184 -16.81 -13.22 9.49
C GLY A 184 -16.42 -12.48 8.22
N CYS A 185 -15.15 -12.17 7.99
CA CYS A 185 -14.72 -11.57 6.73
C CYS A 185 -14.98 -12.52 5.55
N LYS A 186 -15.40 -11.94 4.42
CA LYS A 186 -15.73 -12.66 3.18
C LYS A 186 -14.85 -12.22 2.01
N GLU A 187 -14.17 -11.10 2.13
CA GLU A 187 -13.31 -10.56 1.09
C GLU A 187 -11.92 -10.27 1.67
N PHE A 188 -10.89 -10.73 0.97
CA PHE A 188 -9.50 -10.65 1.40
C PHE A 188 -8.66 -9.90 0.37
N TRP A 189 -8.15 -8.74 0.74
CA TRP A 189 -7.27 -7.95 -0.09
C TRP A 189 -5.82 -8.18 0.30
N LEU A 190 -5.08 -8.92 -0.52
CA LEU A 190 -3.64 -9.05 -0.35
C LEU A 190 -2.98 -7.75 -0.78
N THR A 191 -2.20 -7.14 0.09
CA THR A 191 -1.61 -5.82 -0.18
C THR A 191 -0.13 -5.74 0.17
N SER A 192 0.60 -5.04 -0.68
CA SER A 192 2.00 -4.67 -0.49
C SER A 192 2.37 -3.50 -1.41
N GLN A 193 3.65 -3.14 -1.50
CA GLN A 193 4.13 -2.19 -2.49
C GLN A 193 4.19 -2.80 -3.90
N ASP A 194 4.33 -4.11 -3.98
CA ASP A 194 4.28 -4.90 -5.20
C ASP A 194 4.05 -6.36 -4.82
N ASN A 195 2.86 -6.88 -5.06
CA ASN A 195 2.50 -8.24 -4.68
C ASN A 195 3.30 -9.29 -5.49
N GLY A 196 3.73 -8.92 -6.71
CA GLY A 196 4.51 -9.80 -7.59
C GLY A 196 5.89 -10.14 -7.07
N CYS A 197 6.41 -9.42 -6.08
CA CYS A 197 7.69 -9.78 -5.47
C CYS A 197 7.59 -10.56 -4.16
N TRP A 198 6.38 -10.82 -3.65
CA TRP A 198 6.26 -11.57 -2.41
C TRP A 198 6.91 -12.96 -2.53
N GLY A 199 7.68 -13.30 -1.53
CA GLY A 199 8.26 -14.63 -1.39
C GLY A 199 9.68 -14.78 -1.91
N TYR A 200 10.15 -13.92 -2.83
CA TYR A 200 11.48 -14.08 -3.42
C TYR A 200 12.62 -13.97 -2.41
N ASP A 201 12.46 -13.22 -1.34
CA ASP A 201 13.44 -13.10 -0.25
C ASP A 201 13.37 -14.24 0.78
N ILE A 202 12.38 -15.13 0.66
CA ILE A 202 12.17 -16.28 1.56
C ILE A 202 12.02 -17.61 0.79
N GLY A 203 12.46 -17.66 -0.48
CA GLY A 203 12.45 -18.87 -1.31
C GLY A 203 11.06 -19.34 -1.76
N MET A 204 10.11 -18.41 -1.87
CA MET A 204 8.73 -18.62 -2.34
C MET A 204 8.39 -17.67 -3.48
N ASN A 205 7.16 -17.77 -4.02
CA ASN A 205 6.64 -16.86 -5.03
C ASN A 205 5.13 -16.58 -4.84
N PRO A 206 4.57 -15.58 -5.53
CA PRO A 206 3.16 -15.20 -5.37
C PRO A 206 2.15 -16.31 -5.72
N ALA A 207 2.48 -17.20 -6.66
CA ALA A 207 1.61 -18.30 -7.04
C ALA A 207 1.37 -19.27 -5.89
N VAL A 208 2.42 -19.57 -5.11
CA VAL A 208 2.32 -20.39 -3.89
C VAL A 208 1.36 -19.75 -2.90
N LEU A 209 1.48 -18.43 -2.66
CA LEU A 209 0.59 -17.70 -1.75
C LEU A 209 -0.87 -17.78 -2.19
N LEU A 210 -1.14 -17.48 -3.48
CA LEU A 210 -2.50 -17.52 -4.03
C LEU A 210 -3.09 -18.91 -3.95
N LYS A 211 -2.33 -19.96 -4.31
CA LYS A 211 -2.75 -21.35 -4.23
C LYS A 211 -3.11 -21.75 -2.80
N GLU A 212 -2.22 -21.48 -1.85
CA GLU A 212 -2.43 -21.81 -0.44
C GLU A 212 -3.65 -21.13 0.17
N LEU A 213 -3.87 -19.87 -0.15
CA LEU A 213 -5.03 -19.12 0.38
C LEU A 213 -6.32 -19.46 -0.35
N SER A 214 -6.31 -19.68 -1.67
CA SER A 214 -7.53 -20.01 -2.43
C SER A 214 -8.06 -21.41 -2.13
N HIS A 215 -7.21 -22.32 -1.67
CA HIS A 215 -7.60 -23.67 -1.26
C HIS A 215 -7.75 -23.81 0.28
N TYR A 216 -7.61 -22.71 1.01
CA TYR A 216 -7.72 -22.77 2.47
C TYR A 216 -9.14 -23.12 2.92
N ARG A 217 -9.28 -24.11 3.81
CA ARG A 217 -10.56 -24.61 4.31
C ARG A 217 -10.84 -24.24 5.76
N GLY A 218 -9.82 -23.79 6.50
CA GLY A 218 -9.93 -23.57 7.95
C GLY A 218 -10.05 -24.88 8.74
N ASP A 219 -10.37 -24.74 10.01
CA ASP A 219 -10.59 -25.89 10.91
C ASP A 219 -12.00 -26.49 10.77
N ASP A 220 -12.95 -25.74 10.18
CA ASP A 220 -14.30 -26.20 9.89
C ASP A 220 -14.40 -26.73 8.46
N GLU A 221 -14.89 -27.95 8.29
CA GLU A 221 -15.11 -28.58 6.99
C GLU A 221 -16.18 -27.87 6.14
N GLU A 222 -17.03 -27.03 6.74
CA GLU A 222 -17.94 -26.18 6.00
C GLU A 222 -17.17 -25.17 5.16
N GLN A 223 -17.26 -25.35 3.86
CA GLN A 223 -16.60 -24.54 2.87
C GLN A 223 -17.02 -23.08 2.99
N LYS A 224 -16.23 -22.27 3.69
CA LYS A 224 -16.48 -20.85 3.83
C LYS A 224 -16.42 -20.18 2.46
N ASP A 225 -17.48 -19.48 2.10
CA ASP A 225 -17.50 -18.66 0.89
C ASP A 225 -16.73 -17.36 1.13
N TYR A 226 -15.64 -17.18 0.38
CA TYR A 226 -14.83 -15.98 0.42
C TYR A 226 -14.18 -15.69 -0.94
N ARG A 227 -13.70 -14.47 -1.10
CA ARG A 227 -13.01 -14.01 -2.31
C ARG A 227 -11.68 -13.36 -1.94
N ILE A 228 -10.68 -13.57 -2.79
CA ILE A 228 -9.34 -13.00 -2.66
C ILE A 228 -9.09 -12.01 -3.78
N ARG A 229 -8.73 -10.79 -3.42
CA ARG A 229 -8.24 -9.79 -4.36
C ARG A 229 -6.72 -9.76 -4.30
N TYR A 230 -6.09 -10.14 -5.41
CA TYR A 230 -4.64 -9.98 -5.58
C TYR A 230 -4.33 -8.50 -5.80
N GLY A 231 -3.43 -7.94 -5.02
CA GLY A 231 -3.06 -6.54 -5.11
C GLY A 231 -2.22 -6.21 -6.34
N MET A 232 -1.82 -4.95 -6.46
CA MET A 232 -1.00 -4.46 -7.56
C MET A 232 0.29 -5.26 -7.70
N THR A 233 0.64 -5.59 -8.93
CA THR A 233 1.91 -6.21 -9.30
C THR A 233 2.53 -5.50 -10.48
N SER A 234 3.85 -5.30 -10.47
CA SER A 234 4.53 -4.75 -11.64
C SER A 234 4.70 -5.81 -12.73
N PRO A 235 4.65 -5.43 -14.03
CA PRO A 235 4.83 -6.35 -15.14
C PRO A 235 6.10 -7.19 -15.02
N GLN A 236 7.23 -6.59 -14.66
CA GLN A 236 8.52 -7.27 -14.51
C GLN A 236 8.54 -8.40 -13.48
N HIS A 237 7.73 -8.29 -12.41
CA HIS A 237 7.62 -9.36 -11.42
C HIS A 237 6.54 -10.37 -11.80
N PHE A 238 5.46 -9.91 -12.42
CA PHE A 238 4.42 -10.81 -12.91
C PHE A 238 4.94 -11.76 -13.99
N LEU A 239 5.74 -11.26 -14.92
CA LEU A 239 6.34 -12.04 -16.01
C LEU A 239 7.20 -13.22 -15.52
N LYS A 240 7.80 -13.11 -14.33
CA LYS A 240 8.66 -14.17 -13.77
C LYS A 240 7.90 -15.45 -13.41
N ASP A 241 6.67 -15.31 -12.93
CA ASP A 241 5.83 -16.43 -12.47
C ASP A 241 4.48 -16.45 -13.22
N LYS A 242 4.44 -15.88 -14.44
CA LYS A 242 3.22 -15.63 -15.22
C LYS A 242 2.28 -16.84 -15.24
N GLU A 243 2.76 -17.98 -15.70
CA GLU A 243 1.96 -19.19 -15.88
C GLU A 243 1.40 -19.69 -14.53
N ALA A 244 2.23 -19.74 -13.50
CA ALA A 244 1.81 -20.22 -12.19
C ALA A 244 0.84 -19.28 -11.48
N VAL A 245 0.98 -17.95 -11.68
CA VAL A 245 0.04 -16.96 -11.14
C VAL A 245 -1.27 -17.00 -11.91
N LEU A 246 -1.25 -17.09 -13.24
CA LEU A 246 -2.48 -17.22 -14.06
C LEU A 246 -3.23 -18.51 -13.72
N GLU A 247 -2.54 -19.63 -13.52
CA GLU A 247 -3.17 -20.87 -13.06
C GLU A 247 -3.94 -20.66 -11.73
N ALA A 248 -3.39 -19.89 -10.80
CA ALA A 248 -4.10 -19.58 -9.55
C ALA A 248 -5.39 -18.77 -9.75
N PHE A 249 -5.48 -17.99 -10.83
CA PHE A 249 -6.70 -17.26 -11.18
C PHE A 249 -7.82 -18.15 -11.73
N HIS A 250 -7.60 -19.43 -12.08
CA HIS A 250 -8.69 -20.35 -12.41
C HIS A 250 -9.56 -20.66 -11.20
N ASN A 251 -9.01 -20.55 -9.98
CA ASN A 251 -9.82 -20.74 -8.78
C ASN A 251 -10.89 -19.65 -8.65
N GLU A 252 -12.14 -20.07 -8.41
CA GLU A 252 -13.29 -19.15 -8.32
C GLU A 252 -13.18 -18.17 -7.14
N ARG A 253 -12.42 -18.52 -6.12
CA ARG A 253 -12.18 -17.66 -4.96
C ARG A 253 -11.24 -16.49 -5.25
N VAL A 254 -10.50 -16.52 -6.36
CA VAL A 254 -9.64 -15.40 -6.78
C VAL A 254 -10.40 -14.51 -7.74
N TYR A 255 -10.57 -13.25 -7.38
CA TYR A 255 -11.20 -12.27 -8.26
C TYR A 255 -10.48 -12.16 -9.60
N LYS A 256 -11.22 -12.16 -10.68
CA LYS A 256 -10.71 -11.92 -12.04
C LYS A 256 -10.40 -10.43 -12.22
N PHE A 257 -9.51 -9.94 -11.39
CA PHE A 257 -9.04 -8.56 -11.37
C PHE A 257 -7.52 -8.52 -11.21
N LEU A 258 -6.84 -7.82 -12.10
CA LEU A 258 -5.39 -7.66 -12.07
C LEU A 258 -5.03 -6.17 -12.25
N HIS A 259 -4.31 -5.60 -11.28
CA HIS A 259 -3.74 -4.27 -11.36
C HIS A 259 -2.28 -4.36 -11.79
N LEU A 260 -2.02 -4.01 -13.04
CA LEU A 260 -0.75 -4.20 -13.74
C LEU A 260 -0.26 -2.86 -14.35
N PRO A 261 0.41 -2.00 -13.57
CA PRO A 261 0.84 -0.66 -14.00
C PRO A 261 1.91 -0.69 -15.09
N VAL A 262 1.58 -0.23 -16.30
CA VAL A 262 2.54 -0.12 -17.41
C VAL A 262 3.47 1.09 -17.26
N GLN A 263 2.97 2.18 -16.73
CA GLN A 263 3.61 3.48 -16.51
C GLN A 263 3.83 4.30 -17.78
N SER A 264 4.32 3.73 -18.89
CA SER A 264 4.49 4.35 -20.20
C SER A 264 4.42 3.30 -21.30
N GLY A 265 4.09 3.70 -22.52
CA GLY A 265 4.15 2.87 -23.73
C GLY A 265 5.45 3.03 -24.51
N SER A 266 6.37 3.87 -24.06
CA SER A 266 7.67 4.09 -24.70
C SER A 266 8.78 3.38 -23.95
N ASP A 267 9.56 2.57 -24.66
CA ASP A 267 10.74 1.88 -24.10
C ASP A 267 11.82 2.87 -23.63
N ASN A 268 11.95 4.02 -24.28
CA ASN A 268 12.85 5.08 -23.86
C ASN A 268 12.46 5.60 -22.47
N VAL A 269 11.17 5.88 -22.24
CA VAL A 269 10.63 6.34 -20.96
C VAL A 269 10.70 5.22 -19.93
N LEU A 270 10.31 3.98 -20.27
CA LEU A 270 10.39 2.82 -19.37
C LEU A 270 11.83 2.58 -18.88
N LYS A 271 12.80 2.67 -19.75
CA LYS A 271 14.23 2.60 -19.40
C LYS A 271 14.65 3.73 -18.45
N GLY A 272 14.23 4.97 -18.73
CA GLY A 272 14.45 6.11 -17.83
C GLY A 272 13.80 5.92 -16.46
N MET A 273 12.61 5.33 -16.42
CA MET A 273 11.88 4.95 -15.22
C MET A 273 12.50 3.76 -14.48
N LYS A 274 13.49 3.08 -15.05
CA LYS A 274 14.09 1.82 -14.55
C LYS A 274 13.05 0.72 -14.40
N ARG A 275 12.29 0.51 -15.50
CA ARG A 275 11.36 -0.61 -15.63
C ARG A 275 12.04 -1.70 -16.45
N ASP A 276 12.04 -2.93 -15.91
CA ASP A 276 12.76 -4.07 -16.50
C ASP A 276 11.81 -4.89 -17.42
N TYR A 277 11.13 -4.21 -18.34
CA TYR A 277 10.29 -4.76 -19.41
C TYR A 277 10.10 -3.72 -20.50
N THR A 278 9.73 -4.18 -21.71
CA THR A 278 9.40 -3.35 -22.87
C THR A 278 7.90 -3.15 -23.01
N ALA A 279 7.49 -2.18 -23.84
CA ALA A 279 6.09 -1.96 -24.20
C ALA A 279 5.51 -3.19 -24.91
N GLU A 280 6.28 -3.83 -25.79
CA GLU A 280 5.88 -5.06 -26.48
C GLU A 280 5.65 -6.23 -25.52
N GLU A 281 6.56 -6.46 -24.58
CA GLU A 281 6.39 -7.49 -23.54
C GLU A 281 5.14 -7.25 -22.68
N TYR A 282 4.82 -5.99 -22.37
CA TYR A 282 3.59 -5.66 -21.66
C TYR A 282 2.35 -5.93 -22.51
N GLU A 283 2.35 -5.54 -23.78
CA GLU A 283 1.24 -5.79 -24.71
C GLU A 283 0.98 -7.29 -24.86
N GLN A 284 2.03 -8.07 -25.10
CA GLN A 284 1.94 -9.52 -25.20
C GLN A 284 1.41 -10.12 -23.89
N LEU A 285 1.90 -9.65 -22.74
CA LEU A 285 1.42 -10.10 -21.45
C LEU A 285 -0.09 -9.88 -21.27
N VAL A 286 -0.59 -8.70 -21.64
CA VAL A 286 -2.03 -8.40 -21.57
C VAL A 286 -2.85 -9.27 -22.53
N GLN A 287 -2.33 -9.55 -23.72
CA GLN A 287 -2.97 -10.44 -24.69
C GLN A 287 -3.05 -11.89 -24.16
N ASP A 288 -1.96 -12.40 -23.59
CA ASP A 288 -1.92 -13.73 -22.98
C ASP A 288 -2.93 -13.84 -21.83
N ILE A 289 -2.97 -12.84 -20.93
CA ILE A 289 -3.93 -12.79 -19.82
C ILE A 289 -5.38 -12.82 -20.35
N LYS A 290 -5.71 -12.01 -21.35
CA LYS A 290 -7.07 -11.95 -21.92
C LYS A 290 -7.46 -13.22 -22.65
N LYS A 291 -6.50 -13.90 -23.28
CA LYS A 291 -6.72 -15.19 -23.95
C LYS A 291 -7.02 -16.29 -22.93
N GLU A 292 -6.29 -16.35 -21.84
CA GLU A 292 -6.45 -17.39 -20.81
C GLU A 292 -7.65 -17.10 -19.89
N HIS A 293 -7.84 -15.82 -19.54
CA HIS A 293 -8.92 -15.34 -18.69
C HIS A 293 -9.73 -14.23 -19.37
N PRO A 294 -10.67 -14.56 -20.28
CA PRO A 294 -11.42 -13.55 -21.06
C PRO A 294 -12.24 -12.58 -20.21
N THR A 295 -12.58 -12.95 -18.98
CA THR A 295 -13.33 -12.11 -18.03
C THR A 295 -12.44 -11.29 -17.11
N MET A 296 -11.10 -11.32 -17.29
CA MET A 296 -10.17 -10.60 -16.45
C MET A 296 -10.32 -9.09 -16.59
N THR A 297 -10.62 -8.41 -15.51
CA THR A 297 -10.57 -6.96 -15.45
C THR A 297 -9.12 -6.52 -15.25
N ILE A 298 -8.58 -5.77 -16.20
CA ILE A 298 -7.22 -5.23 -16.14
C ILE A 298 -7.27 -3.75 -15.80
N ALA A 299 -6.58 -3.37 -14.72
CA ALA A 299 -6.32 -1.99 -14.33
C ALA A 299 -4.84 -1.67 -14.57
N THR A 300 -4.55 -0.46 -15.03
CA THR A 300 -3.19 0.03 -15.25
C THR A 300 -3.00 1.44 -14.73
N ASP A 301 -1.75 1.82 -14.46
CA ASP A 301 -1.37 3.19 -14.12
C ASP A 301 -0.40 3.72 -15.17
N ILE A 302 -0.50 5.00 -15.47
CA ILE A 302 0.30 5.72 -16.45
C ILE A 302 0.79 7.02 -15.83
N ILE A 303 2.06 7.32 -16.05
CA ILE A 303 2.69 8.59 -15.67
C ILE A 303 3.02 9.35 -16.94
N VAL A 304 2.42 10.52 -17.14
CA VAL A 304 2.69 11.41 -18.29
C VAL A 304 3.59 12.59 -17.87
N GLY A 305 4.38 13.09 -18.78
CA GLY A 305 5.31 14.19 -18.55
C GLY A 305 6.54 13.77 -17.73
N TYR A 306 7.01 12.53 -17.90
CA TYR A 306 8.31 12.13 -17.37
C TYR A 306 9.42 12.97 -17.99
N PRO A 307 10.48 13.39 -17.27
CA PRO A 307 11.44 14.42 -17.73
C PRO A 307 12.09 14.18 -19.10
N SER A 308 12.17 12.93 -19.57
CA SER A 308 12.70 12.58 -20.89
C SER A 308 11.62 12.23 -21.91
N GLU A 309 10.34 12.37 -21.59
CA GLU A 309 9.23 12.01 -22.48
C GLU A 309 9.06 13.06 -23.59
N SER A 310 9.19 12.63 -24.82
CA SER A 310 8.88 13.42 -26.01
C SER A 310 7.42 13.25 -26.43
N ASP A 311 6.96 14.05 -27.41
CA ASP A 311 5.62 13.88 -27.98
C ASP A 311 5.46 12.50 -28.65
N ASP A 312 6.51 11.99 -29.32
CA ASP A 312 6.50 10.63 -29.90
C ASP A 312 6.39 9.54 -28.83
N ASP A 313 7.08 9.69 -27.69
CA ASP A 313 6.95 8.79 -26.54
C ASP A 313 5.54 8.79 -25.95
N PHE A 314 4.93 9.95 -25.90
CA PHE A 314 3.54 10.09 -25.46
C PHE A 314 2.55 9.41 -26.42
N GLU A 315 2.74 9.57 -27.75
CA GLU A 315 1.91 8.87 -28.74
C GLU A 315 2.06 7.35 -28.66
N GLN A 316 3.26 6.82 -28.37
CA GLN A 316 3.46 5.39 -28.08
C GLN A 316 2.66 4.97 -26.83
N THR A 317 2.58 5.82 -25.80
CA THR A 317 1.75 5.55 -24.61
C THR A 317 0.26 5.54 -24.95
N ILE A 318 -0.20 6.40 -25.85
CA ILE A 318 -1.58 6.33 -26.38
C ILE A 318 -1.79 5.03 -27.16
N GLY A 319 -0.78 4.60 -27.95
CA GLY A 319 -0.78 3.34 -28.70
C GLY A 319 -1.00 2.12 -27.80
N ILE A 320 -0.23 2.00 -26.71
CA ILE A 320 -0.34 0.86 -25.78
C ILE A 320 -1.73 0.78 -25.13
N ILE A 321 -2.35 1.92 -24.81
CA ILE A 321 -3.71 1.94 -24.26
C ILE A 321 -4.70 1.43 -25.31
N LYS A 322 -4.57 1.87 -26.57
CA LYS A 322 -5.44 1.45 -27.68
C LYS A 322 -5.29 -0.04 -28.00
N ASN A 323 -4.07 -0.58 -27.89
CA ASN A 323 -3.81 -2.00 -28.21
C ASN A 323 -4.24 -2.92 -27.06
N THR A 324 -3.99 -2.50 -25.84
CA THR A 324 -4.26 -3.34 -24.66
C THR A 324 -5.67 -3.21 -24.12
N HIS A 325 -6.40 -2.14 -24.43
CA HIS A 325 -7.76 -1.87 -23.95
C HIS A 325 -7.94 -2.21 -22.45
N PRO A 326 -7.21 -1.57 -21.53
CA PRO A 326 -7.41 -1.80 -20.10
C PRO A 326 -8.80 -1.31 -19.68
N HIS A 327 -9.43 -2.01 -18.72
CA HIS A 327 -10.75 -1.63 -18.21
C HIS A 327 -10.68 -0.37 -17.33
N ILE A 328 -9.53 -0.17 -16.66
CA ILE A 328 -9.28 0.99 -15.80
C ILE A 328 -7.89 1.53 -16.11
N SER A 329 -7.81 2.81 -16.41
CA SER A 329 -6.54 3.52 -16.56
C SER A 329 -6.47 4.69 -15.59
N ASN A 330 -5.53 4.65 -14.66
CA ASN A 330 -5.24 5.74 -13.76
C ASN A 330 -4.11 6.58 -14.35
N ILE A 331 -4.38 7.80 -14.74
CA ILE A 331 -3.40 8.69 -15.38
C ILE A 331 -2.96 9.74 -14.37
N SER A 332 -1.66 9.86 -14.17
CA SER A 332 -1.04 10.86 -13.30
C SER A 332 0.02 11.63 -14.04
N ARG A 333 0.11 12.94 -13.76
CA ARG A 333 1.27 13.72 -14.20
C ARG A 333 2.48 13.35 -13.37
N PHE A 334 3.64 13.30 -14.00
CA PHE A 334 4.90 13.18 -13.27
C PHE A 334 5.00 14.29 -12.22
N ALA A 335 5.34 13.91 -11.01
CA ALA A 335 5.59 14.85 -9.94
C ALA A 335 6.98 14.58 -9.36
N ARG A 336 7.84 15.59 -9.43
CA ARG A 336 9.18 15.54 -8.85
C ARG A 336 9.09 15.17 -7.38
N ARG A 337 9.78 14.11 -6.97
CA ARG A 337 9.86 13.63 -5.58
C ARG A 337 11.30 13.73 -5.10
N GLU A 338 11.58 14.58 -4.15
CA GLU A 338 12.94 14.73 -3.64
C GLU A 338 13.53 13.41 -3.15
N GLY A 339 14.82 13.22 -3.38
CA GLY A 339 15.54 11.99 -3.05
C GLY A 339 15.31 10.82 -4.02
N THR A 340 14.50 11.00 -5.07
CA THR A 340 14.39 10.02 -6.18
C THR A 340 15.38 10.35 -7.29
N THR A 341 15.79 9.32 -8.07
CA THR A 341 16.73 9.51 -9.19
C THR A 341 16.13 10.47 -10.23
N SER A 342 14.85 10.32 -10.56
CA SER A 342 14.17 11.17 -11.54
C SER A 342 13.96 12.62 -11.08
N ALA A 343 14.16 12.92 -9.81
CA ALA A 343 14.13 14.30 -9.33
C ALA A 343 15.38 15.12 -9.73
N GLN A 344 16.40 14.44 -10.23
CA GLN A 344 17.67 15.06 -10.68
C GLN A 344 17.67 15.35 -12.19
N LEU A 345 16.63 14.87 -12.90
CA LEU A 345 16.42 15.10 -14.34
C LEU A 345 15.64 16.42 -14.62
#